data_3b915974b79d2bb7f757f00b3f6c2dd2
#
_entry.id   3b915974b79d2bb7f757f00b3f6c2dd2
#
_cell.length_a   1.000
_cell.length_b   1.000
_cell.length_c   1.000
_cell.angle_alpha   90.00
_cell.angle_beta   90.00
_cell.angle_gamma   90.00
#
_symmetry.space_group_name_H-M   'P 1'
#
loop_
_entity.id
_entity.type
_entity.pdbx_description
1 polymer ?
#
loop_
_entity_poly.entity_id
_entity_poly.type
_entity_poly.pdbx_seq_one_letter_code
_entity_poly.pdbx_strand_id
1 'polypeptide(L)'
;MMIEISIHGRGGQGAVRSAQLLAEAAFIEGYEVQSFPMFGVERRGAPVQAFVRIDRQKILTRAQVKKADYAIVLDSTLLSDNINSKNIFVNTAKAGKNNFDATSIALKIFPQAVNTAMIAFFALSTGLITKDSLVKAARKLFSGDSLEKNLLLVEEAFRTTKK
;
A
#
# COMPACT_ATOMS: atom_id res chain seq x y z
N MET A 1 -16.61 -9.70 6.89
CA MET A 1 -15.42 -10.17 7.64
C MET A 1 -14.35 -9.12 7.48
N MET A 2 -13.84 -8.61 8.59
CA MET A 2 -12.83 -7.56 8.62
C MET A 2 -11.49 -8.07 8.04
N ILE A 3 -10.88 -7.27 7.18
CA ILE A 3 -9.56 -7.51 6.59
C ILE A 3 -8.58 -6.55 7.24
N GLU A 4 -7.47 -7.06 7.75
CA GLU A 4 -6.39 -6.28 8.34
C GLU A 4 -5.16 -6.31 7.43
N ILE A 5 -4.63 -5.13 7.12
CA ILE A 5 -3.49 -4.94 6.20
C ILE A 5 -2.41 -4.16 6.96
N SER A 6 -1.18 -4.66 6.94
CA SER A 6 0.00 -3.95 7.44
C SER A 6 0.87 -3.48 6.29
N ILE A 7 1.39 -2.27 6.40
CA ILE A 7 2.28 -1.66 5.41
C ILE A 7 3.59 -1.33 6.08
N HIS A 8 4.68 -1.87 5.56
CA HIS A 8 6.02 -1.78 6.10
C HIS A 8 6.93 -1.03 5.15
N GLY A 9 7.59 0.00 5.64
CA GLY A 9 8.55 0.79 4.89
C GLY A 9 9.58 1.43 5.80
N ARG A 10 10.53 2.15 5.22
CA ARG A 10 11.44 3.00 5.99
C ARG A 10 10.90 4.43 6.01
N GLY A 11 11.31 5.21 6.99
CA GLY A 11 10.96 6.62 7.06
C GLY A 11 11.25 7.35 5.74
N GLY A 12 10.23 8.03 5.19
CA GLY A 12 10.29 8.68 3.89
C GLY A 12 9.82 7.85 2.68
N GLN A 13 9.56 6.55 2.84
CA GLN A 13 9.06 5.69 1.74
C GLN A 13 7.54 5.70 1.56
N GLY A 14 6.80 6.43 2.40
CA GLY A 14 5.38 6.65 2.22
C GLY A 14 4.46 5.54 2.75
N ALA A 15 4.85 4.78 3.78
CA ALA A 15 4.01 3.73 4.37
C ALA A 15 2.65 4.30 4.86
N VAL A 16 2.66 5.43 5.55
CA VAL A 16 1.44 6.11 6.02
C VAL A 16 0.59 6.61 4.85
N ARG A 17 1.22 7.18 3.83
CA ARG A 17 0.54 7.64 2.62
C ARG A 17 -0.10 6.47 1.85
N SER A 18 0.57 5.33 1.82
CA SER A 18 0.03 4.09 1.25
C SER A 18 -1.24 3.65 1.98
N ALA A 19 -1.22 3.67 3.30
CA ALA A 19 -2.38 3.33 4.11
C ALA A 19 -3.56 4.28 3.85
N GLN A 20 -3.31 5.58 3.73
CA GLN A 20 -4.32 6.57 3.38
C GLN A 20 -4.91 6.32 1.98
N LEU A 21 -4.07 6.05 0.98
CA LEU A 21 -4.50 5.80 -0.39
C LEU A 21 -5.37 4.53 -0.47
N LEU A 22 -4.96 3.46 0.17
CA LEU A 22 -5.69 2.20 0.22
C LEU A 22 -7.03 2.35 0.95
N ALA A 23 -7.04 3.03 2.11
CA ALA A 23 -8.25 3.28 2.88
C ALA A 23 -9.25 4.15 2.11
N GLU A 24 -8.80 5.22 1.46
CA GLU A 24 -9.66 6.09 0.65
C GLU A 24 -10.27 5.32 -0.53
N ALA A 25 -9.48 4.49 -1.21
CA ALA A 25 -9.99 3.66 -2.32
C ALA A 25 -11.06 2.66 -1.83
N ALA A 26 -10.83 1.99 -0.71
CA ALA A 26 -11.80 1.08 -0.11
C ALA A 26 -13.07 1.82 0.36
N PHE A 27 -12.93 3.01 0.93
CA PHE A 27 -14.06 3.85 1.31
C PHE A 27 -14.93 4.24 0.11
N ILE A 28 -14.31 4.60 -1.02
CA ILE A 28 -15.02 4.90 -2.28
C ILE A 28 -15.84 3.70 -2.76
N GLU A 29 -15.43 2.48 -2.47
CA GLU A 29 -16.18 1.24 -2.78
C GLU A 29 -17.23 0.87 -1.73
N GLY A 30 -17.48 1.74 -0.75
CA GLY A 30 -18.51 1.56 0.27
C GLY A 30 -18.09 0.65 1.43
N TYR A 31 -16.79 0.49 1.67
CA TYR A 31 -16.32 -0.17 2.88
C TYR A 31 -16.22 0.82 4.04
N GLU A 32 -16.42 0.30 5.26
CA GLU A 32 -15.93 0.94 6.48
C GLU A 32 -14.43 0.75 6.57
N VAL A 33 -13.71 1.80 6.95
CA VAL A 33 -12.24 1.77 6.96
C VAL A 33 -11.68 2.41 8.23
N GLN A 34 -10.55 1.89 8.68
CA GLN A 34 -9.68 2.54 9.65
C GLN A 34 -8.26 2.54 9.08
N SER A 35 -7.58 3.67 9.14
CA SER A 35 -6.17 3.81 8.76
C SER A 35 -5.42 4.51 9.87
N PHE A 36 -4.34 3.91 10.34
CA PHE A 36 -3.55 4.46 11.44
C PHE A 36 -2.07 4.07 11.34
N PRO A 37 -1.15 4.98 11.67
CA PRO A 37 0.26 4.65 11.77
C PRO A 37 0.55 3.94 13.09
N MET A 38 1.62 3.16 13.11
CA MET A 38 2.25 2.73 14.36
C MET A 38 3.33 3.74 14.72
N PHE A 39 3.08 4.48 15.79
CA PHE A 39 4.07 5.43 16.28
C PHE A 39 5.25 4.69 16.93
N GLY A 40 6.44 4.99 16.47
CA GLY A 40 7.71 4.56 17.03
C GLY A 40 8.68 5.74 17.05
N VAL A 41 9.97 5.48 17.25
CA VAL A 41 10.99 6.54 17.14
C VAL A 41 11.12 6.91 15.66
N GLU A 42 10.44 7.98 15.25
CA GLU A 42 10.47 8.47 13.87
C GLU A 42 11.84 9.06 13.56
N ARG A 43 12.62 8.32 12.81
CA ARG A 43 13.89 8.77 12.20
C ARG A 43 13.85 8.43 10.72
N ARG A 44 14.41 9.32 9.90
CA ARG A 44 14.59 9.05 8.47
C ARG A 44 15.36 7.74 8.28
N GLY A 45 14.79 6.81 7.50
CA GLY A 45 15.38 5.48 7.26
C GLY A 45 15.04 4.42 8.30
N ALA A 46 14.49 4.76 9.48
CA ALA A 46 14.00 3.78 10.45
C ALA A 46 12.77 3.04 9.94
N PRO A 47 12.53 1.79 10.38
CA PRO A 47 11.29 1.05 10.04
C PRO A 47 10.05 1.81 10.50
N VAL A 48 9.07 1.93 9.60
CA VAL A 48 7.77 2.55 9.84
C VAL A 48 6.69 1.57 9.45
N GLN A 49 5.63 1.47 10.24
CA GLN A 49 4.47 0.66 9.96
C GLN A 49 3.21 1.52 9.93
N ALA A 50 2.30 1.15 9.06
CA ALA A 50 0.94 1.68 9.05
C ALA A 50 -0.05 0.53 8.83
N PHE A 51 -1.27 0.72 9.29
CA PHE A 51 -2.30 -0.31 9.23
C PHE A 51 -3.56 0.21 8.58
N VAL A 52 -4.26 -0.68 7.87
CA VAL A 52 -5.59 -0.44 7.32
C VAL A 52 -6.50 -1.59 7.73
N ARG A 53 -7.70 -1.26 8.20
CA ARG A 53 -8.81 -2.19 8.38
C ARG A 53 -9.91 -1.86 7.41
N ILE A 54 -10.48 -2.88 6.82
CA ILE A 54 -11.54 -2.79 5.82
C ILE A 54 -12.62 -3.79 6.20
N ASP A 55 -13.88 -3.35 6.31
CA ASP A 55 -15.03 -4.23 6.53
C ASP A 55 -16.26 -3.68 5.80
N ARG A 56 -17.25 -4.53 5.55
CA ARG A 56 -18.59 -4.09 5.11
C ARG A 56 -19.45 -3.58 6.26
N GLN A 57 -19.09 -3.91 7.49
CA GLN A 57 -19.76 -3.49 8.71
C GLN A 57 -18.90 -2.49 9.48
N LYS A 58 -19.56 -1.71 10.36
CA LYS A 58 -18.89 -0.72 11.19
C LYS A 58 -17.76 -1.35 12.01
N ILE A 59 -16.58 -0.78 11.89
CA ILE A 59 -15.40 -1.22 12.62
C ILE A 59 -15.37 -0.56 14.01
N LEU A 60 -15.60 -1.35 15.04
CA LEU A 60 -15.66 -0.87 16.43
C LEU A 60 -14.36 -1.12 17.21
N THR A 61 -13.51 -2.04 16.73
CA THR A 61 -12.25 -2.39 17.42
C THR A 61 -11.22 -1.26 17.33
N ARG A 62 -10.49 -1.09 18.44
CA ARG A 62 -9.29 -0.23 18.51
C ARG A 62 -8.05 -1.04 18.90
N ALA A 63 -8.18 -2.36 18.96
CA ALA A 63 -7.07 -3.26 19.31
C ALA A 63 -5.91 -3.13 18.31
N GLN A 64 -4.70 -3.40 18.79
CA GLN A 64 -3.52 -3.46 17.91
C GLN A 64 -3.65 -4.63 16.92
N VAL A 65 -3.20 -4.43 15.68
CA VAL A 65 -3.09 -5.50 14.69
C VAL A 65 -1.91 -6.40 15.06
N LYS A 66 -2.19 -7.62 15.50
CA LYS A 66 -1.16 -8.59 15.88
C LYS A 66 -0.78 -9.51 14.72
N LYS A 67 -1.71 -9.81 13.83
CA LYS A 67 -1.53 -10.65 12.65
C LYS A 67 -2.39 -10.12 11.52
N ALA A 68 -1.75 -9.60 10.48
CA ALA A 68 -2.45 -9.08 9.32
C ALA A 68 -2.86 -10.19 8.33
N ASP A 69 -3.95 -9.99 7.59
CA ASP A 69 -4.30 -10.85 6.47
C ASP A 69 -3.35 -10.65 5.29
N TYR A 70 -2.92 -9.38 5.11
CA TYR A 70 -1.95 -8.98 4.09
C TYR A 70 -0.89 -8.08 4.69
N ALA A 71 0.36 -8.24 4.23
CA ALA A 71 1.43 -7.29 4.45
C ALA A 71 1.95 -6.75 3.12
N ILE A 72 2.17 -5.44 3.05
CA ILE A 72 2.79 -4.76 1.91
C ILE A 72 4.14 -4.23 2.37
N VAL A 73 5.20 -4.72 1.77
CA VAL A 73 6.60 -4.41 2.15
C VAL A 73 7.22 -3.54 1.06
N LEU A 74 7.41 -2.27 1.36
CA LEU A 74 7.95 -1.28 0.41
C LEU A 74 9.46 -1.41 0.23
N ASP A 75 10.15 -2.02 1.20
CA ASP A 75 11.59 -2.22 1.21
C ASP A 75 11.90 -3.66 1.63
N SER A 76 12.45 -4.45 0.70
CA SER A 76 12.71 -5.88 0.92
C SER A 76 13.70 -6.17 2.05
N THR A 77 14.51 -5.19 2.46
CA THR A 77 15.42 -5.35 3.62
C THR A 77 14.67 -5.52 4.94
N LEU A 78 13.38 -5.13 5.00
CA LEU A 78 12.52 -5.31 6.18
C LEU A 78 11.92 -6.71 6.30
N LEU A 79 12.17 -7.61 5.35
CA LEU A 79 11.67 -9.00 5.43
C LEU A 79 12.30 -9.82 6.57
N SER A 80 13.46 -9.41 7.08
CA SER A 80 14.08 -10.00 8.28
C SER A 80 13.34 -9.67 9.58
N ASP A 81 12.55 -8.60 9.57
CA ASP A 81 11.73 -8.22 10.70
C ASP A 81 10.52 -9.16 10.80
N ASN A 82 10.04 -9.41 12.01
CA ASN A 82 8.95 -10.36 12.24
C ASN A 82 7.62 -9.85 11.67
N ILE A 83 7.46 -9.96 10.34
CA ILE A 83 6.22 -9.60 9.64
C ILE A 83 5.20 -10.72 9.83
N ASN A 84 4.25 -10.51 10.73
CA ASN A 84 3.21 -11.49 11.03
C ASN A 84 2.00 -11.30 10.10
N SER A 85 2.02 -11.93 8.94
CA SER A 85 0.95 -11.88 7.95
C SER A 85 0.75 -13.22 7.24
N LYS A 86 -0.49 -13.46 6.78
CA LYS A 86 -0.84 -14.64 5.97
C LYS A 86 -0.29 -14.52 4.53
N ASN A 87 -0.29 -13.32 3.97
CA ASN A 87 0.14 -13.05 2.60
C ASN A 87 1.02 -11.81 2.56
N ILE A 88 2.24 -11.94 2.06
CA ILE A 88 3.21 -10.85 2.01
C ILE A 88 3.45 -10.45 0.54
N PHE A 89 3.24 -9.17 0.23
CA PHE A 89 3.54 -8.53 -1.04
C PHE A 89 4.81 -7.71 -0.90
N VAL A 90 5.80 -7.91 -1.77
CA VAL A 90 7.13 -7.35 -1.60
C VAL A 90 7.56 -6.54 -2.82
N ASN A 91 8.07 -5.34 -2.58
CA ASN A 91 8.80 -4.58 -3.59
C ASN A 91 10.20 -5.17 -3.76
N THR A 92 10.39 -5.91 -4.82
CA THR A 92 11.67 -6.55 -5.16
C THR A 92 11.72 -6.95 -6.63
N ALA A 93 12.90 -6.93 -7.23
CA ALA A 93 13.16 -7.44 -8.58
C ALA A 93 13.22 -8.99 -8.65
N LYS A 94 13.25 -9.68 -7.50
CA LYS A 94 13.27 -11.15 -7.47
C LYS A 94 11.92 -11.70 -7.90
N ALA A 95 11.92 -12.72 -8.76
CA ALA A 95 10.70 -13.40 -9.17
C ALA A 95 9.96 -14.03 -7.99
N GLY A 96 8.62 -13.98 -8.01
CA GLY A 96 7.76 -14.56 -6.97
C GLY A 96 6.31 -14.12 -7.13
N LYS A 97 5.38 -14.93 -6.66
CA LYS A 97 3.94 -14.72 -6.84
C LYS A 97 3.45 -13.34 -6.37
N ASN A 98 3.95 -12.88 -5.23
CA ASN A 98 3.55 -11.60 -4.61
C ASN A 98 4.72 -10.60 -4.63
N ASN A 99 5.68 -10.78 -5.53
CA ASN A 99 6.81 -9.89 -5.71
C ASN A 99 6.57 -8.97 -6.90
N PHE A 100 6.91 -7.71 -6.75
CA PHE A 100 6.74 -6.71 -7.79
C PHE A 100 7.86 -5.66 -7.72
N ASP A 101 8.50 -5.40 -8.85
CA ASP A 101 9.56 -4.39 -8.95
C ASP A 101 8.97 -2.99 -9.16
N ALA A 102 8.36 -2.49 -8.09
CA ALA A 102 7.79 -1.14 -8.07
C ALA A 102 8.87 -0.07 -8.20
N THR A 103 10.08 -0.35 -7.73
CA THR A 103 11.21 0.58 -7.80
C THR A 103 11.58 0.88 -9.24
N SER A 104 11.73 -0.13 -10.08
CA SER A 104 12.06 0.07 -11.51
C SER A 104 10.99 0.85 -12.27
N ILE A 105 9.72 0.68 -11.92
CA ILE A 105 8.63 1.46 -12.52
C ILE A 105 8.67 2.90 -12.01
N ALA A 106 8.79 3.10 -10.70
CA ALA A 106 8.83 4.41 -10.10
C ALA A 106 10.02 5.25 -10.59
N LEU A 107 11.19 4.66 -10.75
CA LEU A 107 12.40 5.35 -11.26
C LEU A 107 12.17 5.99 -12.64
N LYS A 108 11.31 5.44 -13.47
CA LYS A 108 10.99 5.96 -14.81
C LYS A 108 9.96 7.09 -14.80
N ILE A 109 9.12 7.18 -13.78
CA ILE A 109 7.97 8.08 -13.75
C ILE A 109 8.06 9.07 -12.58
N PHE A 110 8.16 8.57 -11.36
CA PHE A 110 8.21 9.35 -10.14
C PHE A 110 8.91 8.56 -9.01
N PRO A 111 10.23 8.71 -8.87
CA PRO A 111 11.04 7.92 -7.94
C PRO A 111 10.58 7.95 -6.47
N GLN A 112 9.92 9.04 -6.04
CA GLN A 112 9.44 9.20 -4.68
C GLN A 112 8.16 8.41 -4.38
N ALA A 113 7.49 7.84 -5.39
CA ALA A 113 6.18 7.22 -5.24
C ALA A 113 6.17 5.70 -5.53
N VAL A 114 7.23 5.00 -5.13
CA VAL A 114 7.30 3.53 -5.14
C VAL A 114 6.08 2.92 -4.43
N ASN A 115 5.66 3.55 -3.34
CA ASN A 115 4.50 3.16 -2.56
C ASN A 115 3.21 3.12 -3.40
N THR A 116 2.95 4.09 -4.27
CA THR A 116 1.77 4.11 -5.13
C THR A 116 1.76 2.92 -6.10
N ALA A 117 2.91 2.60 -6.72
CA ALA A 117 3.04 1.45 -7.59
C ALA A 117 2.78 0.13 -6.84
N MET A 118 3.26 0.01 -5.59
CA MET A 118 3.00 -1.16 -4.76
C MET A 118 1.52 -1.31 -4.36
N ILE A 119 0.82 -0.21 -4.04
CA ILE A 119 -0.62 -0.26 -3.75
C ILE A 119 -1.41 -0.64 -5.01
N ALA A 120 -1.03 -0.15 -6.18
CA ALA A 120 -1.66 -0.53 -7.45
C ALA A 120 -1.47 -2.03 -7.75
N PHE A 121 -0.26 -2.57 -7.55
CA PHE A 121 0.02 -3.99 -7.66
C PHE A 121 -0.79 -4.83 -6.67
N PHE A 122 -0.84 -4.42 -5.41
CA PHE A 122 -1.65 -5.08 -4.38
C PHE A 122 -3.14 -5.10 -4.78
N ALA A 123 -3.68 -3.97 -5.21
CA ALA A 123 -5.06 -3.85 -5.67
C ALA A 123 -5.37 -4.83 -6.81
N LEU A 124 -4.53 -4.86 -7.83
CA LEU A 124 -4.68 -5.76 -8.98
C LEU A 124 -4.58 -7.24 -8.57
N SER A 125 -3.62 -7.57 -7.72
CA SER A 125 -3.35 -8.97 -7.33
C SER A 125 -4.41 -9.56 -6.42
N THR A 126 -5.05 -8.74 -5.59
CA THR A 126 -6.06 -9.18 -4.62
C THR A 126 -7.48 -8.99 -5.10
N GLY A 127 -7.72 -8.04 -6.01
CA GLY A 127 -9.06 -7.60 -6.38
C GLY A 127 -9.85 -6.94 -5.24
N LEU A 128 -9.19 -6.61 -4.13
CA LEU A 128 -9.84 -6.03 -2.95
C LEU A 128 -10.38 -4.62 -3.22
N ILE A 129 -9.68 -3.87 -4.03
CA ILE A 129 -10.10 -2.55 -4.55
C ILE A 129 -9.87 -2.50 -6.05
N THR A 130 -10.72 -1.73 -6.74
CA THR A 130 -10.63 -1.57 -8.19
C THR A 130 -9.63 -0.49 -8.59
N LYS A 131 -9.18 -0.53 -9.84
CA LYS A 131 -8.36 0.54 -10.42
C LYS A 131 -9.08 1.89 -10.39
N ASP A 132 -10.38 1.90 -10.69
CA ASP A 132 -11.19 3.13 -10.71
C ASP A 132 -11.26 3.80 -9.34
N SER A 133 -11.49 3.02 -8.27
CA SER A 133 -11.49 3.55 -6.91
C SER A 133 -10.12 4.06 -6.48
N LEU A 134 -9.04 3.38 -6.90
CA LEU A 134 -7.68 3.81 -6.63
C LEU A 134 -7.34 5.14 -7.33
N VAL A 135 -7.75 5.30 -8.59
CA VAL A 135 -7.61 6.56 -9.33
C VAL A 135 -8.41 7.69 -8.67
N LYS A 136 -9.64 7.43 -8.25
CA LYS A 136 -10.46 8.42 -7.53
C LYS A 136 -9.84 8.81 -6.20
N ALA A 137 -9.30 7.85 -5.45
CA ALA A 137 -8.58 8.12 -4.20
C ALA A 137 -7.32 8.96 -4.43
N ALA A 138 -6.53 8.65 -5.45
CA ALA A 138 -5.36 9.44 -5.82
C ALA A 138 -5.73 10.90 -6.14
N ARG A 139 -6.84 11.15 -6.83
CA ARG A 139 -7.34 12.51 -7.12
C ARG A 139 -7.74 13.30 -5.88
N LYS A 140 -8.13 12.62 -4.80
CA LYS A 140 -8.42 13.28 -3.52
C LYS A 140 -7.16 13.58 -2.70
N LEU A 141 -6.14 12.73 -2.78
CA LEU A 141 -4.95 12.80 -1.92
C LEU A 141 -3.77 13.55 -2.54
N PHE A 142 -3.72 13.64 -3.85
CA PHE A 142 -2.64 14.28 -4.58
C PHE A 142 -3.18 15.44 -5.43
N SER A 143 -2.31 16.37 -5.80
CA SER A 143 -2.64 17.52 -6.67
C SER A 143 -1.48 17.86 -7.60
N GLY A 144 -1.78 18.65 -8.67
CA GLY A 144 -0.80 19.14 -9.61
C GLY A 144 0.04 18.02 -10.26
N ASP A 145 1.30 18.29 -10.48
CA ASP A 145 2.26 17.36 -11.10
C ASP A 145 2.40 16.03 -10.33
N SER A 146 2.32 16.07 -9.01
CA SER A 146 2.33 14.86 -8.19
C SER A 146 1.12 13.96 -8.47
N LEU A 147 -0.06 14.54 -8.69
CA LEU A 147 -1.24 13.75 -9.07
C LEU A 147 -1.03 13.05 -10.41
N GLU A 148 -0.62 13.79 -11.43
CA GLU A 148 -0.41 13.24 -12.78
C GLU A 148 0.57 12.08 -12.76
N LYS A 149 1.70 12.23 -12.07
CA LYS A 149 2.72 11.20 -11.94
C LYS A 149 2.22 9.97 -11.15
N ASN A 150 1.47 10.16 -10.08
CA ASN A 150 0.88 9.04 -9.34
C ASN A 150 -0.17 8.29 -10.18
N LEU A 151 -0.97 8.98 -10.99
CA LEU A 151 -1.91 8.34 -11.92
C LEU A 151 -1.18 7.50 -12.97
N LEU A 152 -0.07 8.01 -13.53
CA LEU A 152 0.77 7.25 -14.48
C LEU A 152 1.36 5.98 -13.82
N LEU A 153 1.77 6.06 -12.56
CA LEU A 153 2.25 4.89 -11.81
C LEU A 153 1.17 3.83 -11.63
N VAL A 154 -0.05 4.22 -11.31
CA VAL A 154 -1.19 3.29 -11.22
C VAL A 154 -1.42 2.60 -12.56
N GLU A 155 -1.47 3.38 -13.66
CA GLU A 155 -1.64 2.83 -15.01
C GLU A 155 -0.56 1.82 -15.36
N GLU A 156 0.70 2.18 -15.15
CA GLU A 156 1.84 1.34 -15.50
C GLU A 156 1.91 0.06 -14.66
N ALA A 157 1.63 0.13 -13.37
CA ALA A 157 1.56 -1.03 -12.49
C ALA A 157 0.49 -2.03 -12.96
N PHE A 158 -0.71 -1.54 -13.30
CA PHE A 158 -1.79 -2.39 -13.82
C PHE A 158 -1.47 -2.97 -15.20
N ARG A 159 -0.71 -2.26 -16.03
CA ARG A 159 -0.29 -2.74 -17.36
C ARG A 159 0.77 -3.82 -17.27
N THR A 160 1.77 -3.63 -16.42
CA THR A 160 2.94 -4.51 -16.30
C THR A 160 2.58 -5.87 -15.72
N THR A 161 1.62 -5.93 -14.83
CA THR A 161 1.24 -7.18 -14.13
C THR A 161 0.29 -8.06 -14.96
N LYS A 162 -0.28 -7.56 -16.06
CA LYS A 162 -1.14 -8.35 -16.97
C LYS A 162 -0.37 -9.25 -17.95
N LYS A 163 0.95 -9.20 -17.92
CA LYS A 163 1.83 -10.08 -18.72
C LYS A 163 2.31 -11.26 -17.89
#